data_edfa234d17deb2ee103b042644f4fb0b
#
_entry.id   edfa234d17deb2ee103b042644f4fb0b
#
_cell.length_a   1.000
_cell.length_b   1.000
_cell.length_c   1.000
_cell.angle_alpha   90.00
_cell.angle_beta   90.00
_cell.angle_gamma   90.00
#
_symmetry.space_group_name_H-M   'P 1'
#
loop_
_entity.id
_entity.type
_entity.pdbx_description
1 polymer ?
#
loop_
_entity_poly.entity_id
_entity_poly.type
_entity_poly.pdbx_seq_one_letter_code
_entity_poly.pdbx_strand_id
1 'polypeptide(L)'
;MSNCQAQCEEINLASITNPGPYSVSLLIEGVDDIRNGPDYDGATIYYPSNGVPPYAGIAIIPGYCGVETDIENWGPFYASHGIIAITLGTNNPCADWPAVRAVALLDAIETIKSENTREGSPLNGKVDVNSFAVSGWSSGGGGAELAASIDPSLKAVVGLCPWLDL
;
A
#
# COMPACT_ATOMS: atom_id res chain seq x y z
N MET A 1 -5.32 -18.49 -36.19
CA MET A 1 -5.57 -17.14 -35.66
C MET A 1 -6.53 -17.29 -34.49
N SER A 2 -6.02 -17.35 -33.26
CA SER A 2 -6.86 -17.48 -32.06
C SER A 2 -7.41 -16.10 -31.71
N ASN A 3 -8.74 -15.95 -31.76
CA ASN A 3 -9.41 -14.78 -31.22
C ASN A 3 -9.22 -14.75 -29.70
N CYS A 4 -8.31 -13.94 -29.22
CA CYS A 4 -8.25 -13.55 -27.82
C CYS A 4 -9.35 -12.48 -27.62
N GLN A 5 -10.59 -12.89 -27.40
CA GLN A 5 -11.62 -12.03 -26.86
C GLN A 5 -11.32 -11.91 -25.36
N ALA A 6 -10.67 -10.84 -24.95
CA ALA A 6 -10.68 -10.42 -23.57
C ALA A 6 -12.14 -10.16 -23.20
N GLN A 7 -12.75 -11.03 -22.40
CA GLN A 7 -14.00 -10.74 -21.75
C GLN A 7 -13.73 -9.63 -20.75
N CYS A 8 -14.12 -8.40 -21.12
CA CYS A 8 -14.26 -7.35 -20.11
C CYS A 8 -15.45 -7.76 -19.24
N GLU A 9 -15.19 -8.27 -18.04
CA GLU A 9 -16.25 -8.44 -17.05
C GLU A 9 -16.85 -7.06 -16.76
N GLU A 10 -18.17 -6.98 -16.78
CA GLU A 10 -18.88 -5.74 -16.50
C GLU A 10 -18.63 -5.36 -15.02
N ILE A 11 -17.85 -4.32 -14.80
CA ILE A 11 -17.55 -3.82 -13.45
C ILE A 11 -18.82 -3.17 -12.91
N ASN A 12 -19.36 -3.73 -11.83
CA ASN A 12 -20.51 -3.16 -11.12
C ASN A 12 -20.12 -2.89 -9.65
N LEU A 13 -20.92 -2.04 -8.95
CA LEU A 13 -20.64 -1.65 -7.58
C LEU A 13 -20.47 -2.86 -6.64
N ALA A 14 -21.27 -3.92 -6.82
CA ALA A 14 -21.14 -5.11 -5.98
C ALA A 14 -19.79 -5.83 -6.22
N SER A 15 -19.31 -5.89 -7.47
CA SER A 15 -18.05 -6.56 -7.78
C SER A 15 -16.83 -5.80 -7.26
N ILE A 16 -16.86 -4.46 -7.20
CA ILE A 16 -15.73 -3.65 -6.75
C ILE A 16 -15.70 -3.43 -5.23
N THR A 17 -16.79 -3.72 -4.51
CA THR A 17 -16.87 -3.59 -3.05
C THR A 17 -16.69 -4.92 -2.31
N ASN A 18 -16.78 -6.04 -3.00
CA ASN A 18 -16.57 -7.35 -2.41
C ASN A 18 -15.07 -7.64 -2.22
N PRO A 19 -14.71 -8.43 -1.22
CA PRO A 19 -13.36 -8.99 -1.13
C PRO A 19 -12.99 -9.75 -2.41
N GLY A 20 -11.72 -9.68 -2.78
CA GLY A 20 -11.17 -10.43 -3.90
C GLY A 20 -11.07 -11.94 -3.61
N PRO A 21 -10.60 -12.74 -4.58
CA PRO A 21 -10.60 -14.20 -4.49
C PRO A 21 -9.47 -14.78 -3.60
N TYR A 22 -8.52 -13.95 -3.15
CA TYR A 22 -7.36 -14.44 -2.42
C TYR A 22 -7.55 -14.37 -0.90
N SER A 23 -7.04 -15.40 -0.20
CA SER A 23 -6.90 -15.36 1.25
C SER A 23 -5.81 -14.36 1.63
N VAL A 24 -6.01 -13.67 2.75
CA VAL A 24 -5.09 -12.63 3.23
C VAL A 24 -4.33 -13.12 4.45
N SER A 25 -3.05 -12.84 4.48
CA SER A 25 -2.17 -12.94 5.65
C SER A 25 -1.51 -11.59 5.89
N LEU A 26 -0.91 -11.40 7.06
CA LEU A 26 -0.31 -10.12 7.44
C LEU A 26 1.04 -10.32 8.16
N LEU A 27 1.83 -9.26 8.17
CA LEU A 27 3.04 -9.07 8.97
C LEU A 27 2.92 -7.73 9.70
N ILE A 28 3.19 -7.72 11.01
CA ILE A 28 3.05 -6.53 11.86
C ILE A 28 4.44 -6.05 12.28
N GLU A 29 4.69 -4.77 12.14
CA GLU A 29 5.90 -4.11 12.63
C GLU A 29 6.07 -4.34 14.15
N GLY A 30 7.29 -4.62 14.57
CA GLY A 30 7.60 -4.93 15.98
C GLY A 30 7.16 -6.32 16.46
N VAL A 31 6.49 -7.13 15.61
CA VAL A 31 6.07 -8.51 15.91
C VAL A 31 6.72 -9.50 14.96
N ASP A 32 6.75 -9.22 13.66
CA ASP A 32 7.13 -10.16 12.61
C ASP A 32 8.49 -9.86 11.95
N ASP A 33 9.39 -9.16 12.64
CA ASP A 33 10.72 -8.79 12.16
C ASP A 33 10.75 -8.04 10.83
N ILE A 34 9.66 -7.37 10.45
CA ILE A 34 9.69 -6.47 9.30
C ILE A 34 10.52 -5.23 9.62
N ARG A 35 11.07 -4.62 8.57
CA ARG A 35 11.85 -3.40 8.71
C ARG A 35 11.01 -2.32 9.42
N ASN A 36 11.60 -1.68 10.44
CA ASN A 36 11.07 -0.46 11.04
C ASN A 36 11.61 0.73 10.22
N GLY A 37 10.73 1.41 9.50
CA GLY A 37 11.10 2.59 8.72
C GLY A 37 11.30 3.82 9.60
N PRO A 38 12.34 4.64 9.35
CA PRO A 38 12.60 5.84 10.15
C PRO A 38 11.54 6.95 9.94
N ASP A 39 10.82 6.93 8.81
CA ASP A 39 9.95 8.02 8.39
C ASP A 39 8.47 7.77 8.65
N TYR A 40 8.11 6.64 9.30
CA TYR A 40 6.75 6.31 9.71
C TYR A 40 6.74 5.64 11.10
N ASP A 41 5.57 5.50 11.71
CA ASP A 41 5.36 4.84 13.00
C ASP A 41 4.15 3.90 12.92
N GLY A 42 4.39 2.63 13.19
CA GLY A 42 3.41 1.56 13.11
C GLY A 42 3.02 1.22 11.66
N ALA A 43 3.24 -0.04 11.30
CA ALA A 43 2.87 -0.53 9.98
C ALA A 43 2.42 -1.98 10.00
N THR A 44 1.47 -2.29 9.12
CA THR A 44 1.01 -3.66 8.85
C THR A 44 1.06 -3.92 7.36
N ILE A 45 1.77 -4.99 6.97
CA ILE A 45 1.79 -5.48 5.59
C ILE A 45 0.73 -6.58 5.45
N TYR A 46 -0.22 -6.40 4.55
CA TYR A 46 -1.22 -7.40 4.15
C TYR A 46 -0.84 -7.97 2.80
N TYR A 47 -0.95 -9.29 2.64
CA TYR A 47 -0.54 -9.94 1.39
C TYR A 47 -1.41 -11.15 1.03
N PRO A 48 -1.52 -11.47 -0.29
CA PRO A 48 -2.22 -12.67 -0.74
C PRO A 48 -1.44 -13.92 -0.31
N SER A 49 -2.07 -14.82 0.46
CA SER A 49 -1.41 -16.04 0.94
C SER A 49 -1.53 -17.23 -0.02
N ASN A 50 -2.47 -17.19 -0.95
CA ASN A 50 -2.75 -18.27 -1.91
C ASN A 50 -2.82 -17.81 -3.38
N GLY A 51 -2.32 -16.62 -3.67
CA GLY A 51 -2.25 -16.08 -5.04
C GLY A 51 -0.99 -16.54 -5.80
N VAL A 52 -0.82 -16.02 -7.00
CA VAL A 52 0.32 -16.31 -7.88
C VAL A 52 1.23 -15.08 -7.95
N PRO A 53 2.46 -15.13 -7.38
CA PRO A 53 3.41 -14.04 -7.46
C PRO A 53 4.01 -13.89 -8.89
N PRO A 54 4.69 -12.74 -9.21
CA PRO A 54 4.99 -11.66 -8.28
C PRO A 54 3.79 -10.72 -8.06
N TYR A 55 3.75 -10.07 -6.88
CA TYR A 55 2.67 -9.15 -6.51
C TYR A 55 3.14 -7.70 -6.59
N ALA A 56 2.32 -6.83 -7.15
CA ALA A 56 2.48 -5.39 -7.01
C ALA A 56 2.24 -4.95 -5.55
N GLY A 57 2.72 -3.75 -5.18
CA GLY A 57 2.56 -3.21 -3.84
C GLY A 57 1.87 -1.84 -3.81
N ILE A 58 1.20 -1.54 -2.69
CA ILE A 58 0.62 -0.22 -2.41
C ILE A 58 0.90 0.19 -0.96
N ALA A 59 1.36 1.44 -0.76
CA ALA A 59 1.46 2.06 0.56
C ALA A 59 0.29 3.01 0.80
N ILE A 60 -0.31 2.97 2.02
CA ILE A 60 -1.54 3.67 2.35
C ILE A 60 -1.38 4.40 3.68
N ILE A 61 -1.64 5.71 3.70
CA ILE A 61 -1.42 6.57 4.85
C ILE A 61 -2.69 7.35 5.23
N PRO A 62 -2.98 7.57 6.55
CA PRO A 62 -4.14 8.32 6.99
C PRO A 62 -4.01 9.83 6.80
N GLY A 63 -5.07 10.55 7.13
CA GLY A 63 -5.12 12.01 7.15
C GLY A 63 -4.54 12.64 8.41
N TYR A 64 -4.79 13.95 8.58
CA TYR A 64 -4.34 14.73 9.73
C TYR A 64 -4.82 14.14 11.06
N CYS A 65 -3.90 13.99 12.02
CA CYS A 65 -4.09 13.32 13.31
C CYS A 65 -4.54 11.84 13.22
N GLY A 66 -4.60 11.26 12.04
CA GLY A 66 -4.93 9.86 11.86
C GLY A 66 -3.75 8.94 12.15
N VAL A 67 -4.06 7.75 12.64
CA VAL A 67 -3.12 6.66 12.93
C VAL A 67 -3.35 5.48 12.00
N GLU A 68 -2.47 4.51 11.98
CA GLU A 68 -2.52 3.35 11.07
C GLU A 68 -3.88 2.62 11.13
N THR A 69 -4.45 2.45 12.34
CA THR A 69 -5.74 1.75 12.52
C THR A 69 -6.95 2.45 11.91
N ASP A 70 -6.85 3.74 11.58
CA ASP A 70 -7.95 4.46 10.92
C ASP A 70 -8.12 4.04 9.44
N ILE A 71 -7.07 3.42 8.87
CA ILE A 71 -7.05 3.00 7.47
C ILE A 71 -6.74 1.52 7.27
N GLU A 72 -6.63 0.75 8.36
CA GLU A 72 -6.23 -0.66 8.33
C GLU A 72 -7.13 -1.54 7.44
N ASN A 73 -8.43 -1.20 7.31
CA ASN A 73 -9.39 -1.95 6.51
C ASN A 73 -9.08 -1.95 4.99
N TRP A 74 -8.27 -1.01 4.51
CA TRP A 74 -7.82 -0.98 3.12
C TRP A 74 -6.81 -2.09 2.82
N GLY A 75 -5.99 -2.47 3.80
CA GLY A 75 -4.98 -3.50 3.64
C GLY A 75 -5.54 -4.85 3.18
N PRO A 76 -6.48 -5.47 3.93
CA PRO A 76 -7.11 -6.72 3.52
C PRO A 76 -7.86 -6.63 2.20
N PHE A 77 -8.47 -5.47 1.90
CA PHE A 77 -9.16 -5.26 0.63
C PHE A 77 -8.19 -5.41 -0.55
N TYR A 78 -7.11 -4.65 -0.59
CA TYR A 78 -6.11 -4.74 -1.65
C TYR A 78 -5.45 -6.12 -1.71
N ALA A 79 -5.11 -6.70 -0.56
CA ALA A 79 -4.48 -8.00 -0.51
C ALA A 79 -5.37 -9.12 -1.05
N SER A 80 -6.68 -9.05 -0.79
CA SER A 80 -7.64 -10.01 -1.35
C SER A 80 -7.75 -9.93 -2.88
N HIS A 81 -7.37 -8.80 -3.46
CA HIS A 81 -7.31 -8.59 -4.91
C HIS A 81 -5.92 -8.86 -5.54
N GLY A 82 -4.98 -9.39 -4.77
CA GLY A 82 -3.67 -9.77 -5.29
C GLY A 82 -2.59 -8.69 -5.23
N ILE A 83 -2.78 -7.66 -4.41
CA ILE A 83 -1.83 -6.54 -4.24
C ILE A 83 -1.32 -6.56 -2.79
N ILE A 84 -0.02 -6.55 -2.59
CA ILE A 84 0.56 -6.35 -1.25
C ILE A 84 0.23 -4.92 -0.82
N ALA A 85 -0.38 -4.77 0.35
CA ALA A 85 -0.69 -3.45 0.90
C ALA A 85 0.04 -3.25 2.23
N ILE A 86 0.69 -2.10 2.40
CA ILE A 86 1.18 -1.65 3.70
C ILE A 86 0.34 -0.45 4.15
N THR A 87 -0.32 -0.60 5.30
CA THR A 87 -0.94 0.52 6.02
C THR A 87 0.04 1.03 7.05
N LEU A 88 0.15 2.35 7.20
CA LEU A 88 1.13 2.97 8.08
C LEU A 88 0.60 4.22 8.76
N GLY A 89 1.13 4.52 9.95
CA GLY A 89 0.98 5.80 10.63
C GLY A 89 2.12 6.77 10.29
N THR A 90 2.16 7.91 10.95
CA THR A 90 3.28 8.86 10.89
C THR A 90 3.86 9.09 12.29
N ASN A 91 5.12 9.51 12.36
CA ASN A 91 5.81 9.77 13.62
C ASN A 91 5.13 10.84 14.48
N ASN A 92 4.47 11.83 13.84
CA ASN A 92 3.74 12.89 14.53
C ASN A 92 2.40 13.16 13.81
N PRO A 93 1.36 12.36 14.04
CA PRO A 93 0.12 12.38 13.27
C PRO A 93 -0.53 13.76 13.09
N CYS A 94 -0.44 14.62 14.13
CA CYS A 94 -1.01 15.98 14.10
C CYS A 94 -0.01 17.08 13.67
N ALA A 95 1.22 16.73 13.32
CA ALA A 95 2.24 17.68 12.89
C ALA A 95 2.85 17.33 11.52
N ASP A 96 2.70 16.11 11.08
CA ASP A 96 3.23 15.65 9.80
C ASP A 96 2.28 16.04 8.66
N TRP A 97 2.67 17.11 7.94
CA TRP A 97 1.98 17.64 6.77
C TRP A 97 2.23 16.77 5.51
N PRO A 98 1.56 17.02 4.39
CA PRO A 98 1.66 16.18 3.18
C PRO A 98 3.09 15.85 2.74
N ALA A 99 4.03 16.78 2.84
CA ALA A 99 5.42 16.53 2.44
C ALA A 99 6.10 15.44 3.28
N VAL A 100 5.87 15.41 4.59
CA VAL A 100 6.39 14.35 5.48
C VAL A 100 5.69 13.03 5.19
N ARG A 101 4.38 13.05 4.96
CA ARG A 101 3.60 11.87 4.59
C ARG A 101 4.04 11.26 3.26
N ALA A 102 4.49 12.08 2.30
CA ALA A 102 5.07 11.61 1.06
C ALA A 102 6.35 10.79 1.29
N VAL A 103 7.23 11.28 2.17
CA VAL A 103 8.46 10.55 2.54
C VAL A 103 8.12 9.24 3.26
N ALA A 104 7.18 9.27 4.19
CA ALA A 104 6.69 8.08 4.89
C ALA A 104 6.16 7.00 3.93
N LEU A 105 5.37 7.38 2.92
CA LEU A 105 4.86 6.47 1.89
C LEU A 105 5.99 5.81 1.07
N LEU A 106 6.99 6.59 0.68
CA LEU A 106 8.14 6.07 -0.07
C LEU A 106 9.01 5.15 0.79
N ASP A 107 9.20 5.49 2.07
CA ASP A 107 9.91 4.63 3.03
C ASP A 107 9.17 3.30 3.29
N ALA A 108 7.84 3.33 3.36
CA ALA A 108 7.02 2.13 3.48
C ALA A 108 7.11 1.22 2.23
N ILE A 109 7.27 1.77 1.03
CA ILE A 109 7.57 0.99 -0.17
C ILE A 109 8.91 0.26 -0.03
N GLU A 110 9.95 0.91 0.52
CA GLU A 110 11.24 0.25 0.78
C GLU A 110 11.09 -0.90 1.79
N THR A 111 10.15 -0.80 2.73
CA THR A 111 9.82 -1.89 3.64
C THR A 111 9.22 -3.09 2.90
N ILE A 112 8.27 -2.89 1.97
CA ILE A 112 7.78 -4.00 1.12
C ILE A 112 8.91 -4.59 0.28
N LYS A 113 9.77 -3.77 -0.31
CA LYS A 113 10.91 -4.23 -1.11
C LYS A 113 11.89 -5.07 -0.29
N SER A 114 12.13 -4.70 0.97
CA SER A 114 13.02 -5.44 1.86
C SER A 114 12.52 -6.86 2.14
N GLU A 115 11.20 -7.05 2.22
CA GLU A 115 10.58 -8.36 2.40
C GLU A 115 10.86 -9.31 1.23
N ASN A 116 11.08 -8.79 0.03
CA ASN A 116 11.44 -9.60 -1.14
C ASN A 116 12.80 -10.32 -1.00
N THR A 117 13.66 -9.83 -0.14
CA THR A 117 15.02 -10.37 0.07
C THR A 117 15.27 -10.86 1.49
N ARG A 118 14.38 -10.55 2.44
CA ARG A 118 14.53 -10.97 3.84
C ARG A 118 14.41 -12.50 3.93
N GLU A 119 15.44 -13.13 4.52
CA GLU A 119 15.41 -14.56 4.79
C GLU A 119 14.27 -14.91 5.76
N GLY A 120 13.52 -15.96 5.44
CA GLY A 120 12.35 -16.38 6.23
C GLY A 120 11.08 -15.58 6.02
N SER A 121 11.11 -14.47 5.26
CA SER A 121 9.90 -13.74 4.90
C SER A 121 8.97 -14.58 4.02
N PRO A 122 7.64 -14.59 4.29
CA PRO A 122 6.68 -15.23 3.39
C PRO A 122 6.60 -14.53 2.02
N LEU A 123 7.14 -13.32 1.89
CA LEU A 123 7.21 -12.51 0.67
C LEU A 123 8.54 -12.63 -0.07
N ASN A 124 9.50 -13.41 0.44
CA ASN A 124 10.80 -13.58 -0.21
C ASN A 124 10.64 -14.09 -1.65
N GLY A 125 11.17 -13.33 -2.62
CA GLY A 125 11.08 -13.63 -4.06
C GLY A 125 9.69 -13.46 -4.68
N LYS A 126 8.73 -12.81 -3.98
CA LYS A 126 7.34 -12.70 -4.42
C LYS A 126 6.87 -11.29 -4.74
N VAL A 127 7.69 -10.27 -4.51
CA VAL A 127 7.33 -8.86 -4.75
C VAL A 127 7.75 -8.45 -6.17
N ASP A 128 6.84 -7.83 -6.92
CA ASP A 128 7.21 -7.09 -8.13
C ASP A 128 7.80 -5.73 -7.72
N VAL A 129 9.12 -5.69 -7.61
CA VAL A 129 9.86 -4.51 -7.15
C VAL A 129 9.77 -3.29 -8.09
N ASN A 130 9.12 -3.43 -9.25
CA ASN A 130 8.93 -2.37 -10.24
C ASN A 130 7.49 -1.87 -10.31
N SER A 131 6.57 -2.41 -9.50
CA SER A 131 5.14 -2.11 -9.58
C SER A 131 4.57 -1.68 -8.23
N PHE A 132 4.73 -0.39 -7.92
CA PHE A 132 4.21 0.20 -6.69
C PHE A 132 3.21 1.32 -6.95
N ALA A 133 2.29 1.48 -6.01
CA ALA A 133 1.32 2.56 -5.93
C ALA A 133 1.34 3.20 -4.53
N VAL A 134 0.77 4.38 -4.41
CA VAL A 134 0.56 5.06 -3.14
C VAL A 134 -0.90 5.53 -3.02
N SER A 135 -1.40 5.56 -1.79
CA SER A 135 -2.74 6.03 -1.48
C SER A 135 -2.76 6.78 -0.16
N GLY A 136 -3.74 7.65 0.00
CA GLY A 136 -3.96 8.31 1.28
C GLY A 136 -5.25 9.11 1.30
N TRP A 137 -5.70 9.43 2.51
CA TRP A 137 -6.90 10.21 2.76
C TRP A 137 -6.53 11.62 3.26
N SER A 138 -7.24 12.66 2.79
CA SER A 138 -7.06 14.07 3.22
C SER A 138 -5.59 14.51 3.05
N SER A 139 -4.89 14.93 4.11
CA SER A 139 -3.46 15.27 4.06
C SER A 139 -2.58 14.06 3.66
N GLY A 140 -3.01 12.84 3.93
CA GLY A 140 -2.37 11.63 3.40
C GLY A 140 -2.55 11.50 1.88
N GLY A 141 -3.72 11.89 1.36
CA GLY A 141 -3.97 11.98 -0.09
C GLY A 141 -3.03 12.98 -0.77
N GLY A 142 -2.86 14.17 -0.16
CA GLY A 142 -1.86 15.13 -0.61
C GLY A 142 -0.43 14.58 -0.55
N GLY A 143 -0.11 13.82 0.51
CA GLY A 143 1.16 13.10 0.62
C GLY A 143 1.36 12.10 -0.52
N ALA A 144 0.31 11.36 -0.90
CA ALA A 144 0.37 10.42 -2.02
C ALA A 144 0.63 11.13 -3.36
N GLU A 145 0.01 12.27 -3.62
CA GLU A 145 0.26 13.08 -4.82
C GLU A 145 1.70 13.62 -4.86
N LEU A 146 2.21 14.10 -3.72
CA LEU A 146 3.60 14.54 -3.60
C LEU A 146 4.59 13.39 -3.76
N ALA A 147 4.32 12.21 -3.19
CA ALA A 147 5.17 11.04 -3.36
C ALA A 147 5.32 10.68 -4.84
N ALA A 148 4.24 10.74 -5.62
CA ALA A 148 4.30 10.51 -7.07
C ALA A 148 5.09 11.59 -7.83
N SER A 149 5.13 12.81 -7.34
CA SER A 149 5.97 13.87 -7.92
C SER A 149 7.46 13.66 -7.61
N ILE A 150 7.78 13.03 -6.47
CA ILE A 150 9.15 12.70 -6.05
C ILE A 150 9.65 11.45 -6.76
N ASP A 151 8.81 10.40 -6.82
CA ASP A 151 9.13 9.14 -7.49
C ASP A 151 8.23 8.87 -8.70
N PRO A 152 8.64 9.27 -9.92
CA PRO A 152 7.88 9.06 -11.14
C PRO A 152 7.81 7.59 -11.59
N SER A 153 8.47 6.66 -10.90
CA SER A 153 8.37 5.22 -11.19
C SER A 153 7.08 4.60 -10.66
N LEU A 154 6.37 5.26 -9.74
CA LEU A 154 5.08 4.83 -9.22
C LEU A 154 4.06 4.64 -10.34
N LYS A 155 3.30 3.53 -10.27
CA LYS A 155 2.37 3.13 -11.33
C LYS A 155 0.98 3.71 -11.15
N ALA A 156 0.61 4.04 -9.90
CA ALA A 156 -0.69 4.63 -9.58
C ALA A 156 -0.65 5.47 -8.31
N VAL A 157 -1.55 6.43 -8.24
CA VAL A 157 -1.83 7.26 -7.06
C VAL A 157 -3.33 7.26 -6.83
N VAL A 158 -3.74 7.06 -5.59
CA VAL A 158 -5.15 7.14 -5.18
C VAL A 158 -5.29 8.17 -4.06
N GLY A 159 -5.63 9.40 -4.42
CA GLY A 159 -5.94 10.47 -3.46
C GLY A 159 -7.43 10.42 -3.07
N LEU A 160 -7.72 10.13 -1.80
CA LEU A 160 -9.07 10.16 -1.25
C LEU A 160 -9.30 11.52 -0.59
N CYS A 161 -10.08 12.40 -1.25
CA CYS A 161 -10.28 13.79 -0.83
C CYS A 161 -8.94 14.48 -0.50
N PRO A 162 -7.96 14.49 -1.41
CA PRO A 162 -6.61 14.94 -1.09
C PRO A 162 -6.58 16.40 -0.67
N TRP A 163 -5.76 16.70 0.33
CA TRP A 163 -5.50 18.07 0.78
C TRP A 163 -4.01 18.36 0.68
N LEU A 164 -3.68 19.44 -0.01
CA LEU A 164 -2.33 19.96 -0.16
C LEU A 164 -2.30 21.39 0.39
N ASP A 165 -1.28 21.71 1.17
CA ASP A 165 -0.91 23.09 1.51
C ASP A 165 0.00 23.60 0.39
N LEU A 166 -0.52 24.50 -0.45
CA LEU A 166 0.18 25.10 -1.60
C LEU A 166 0.71 26.48 -1.23
#